data_4b9817970a88b12c86eb70f22117e94b
#
_entry.id   4b9817970a88b12c86eb70f22117e94b
#
_cell.length_a   1.000
_cell.length_b   1.000
_cell.length_c   1.000
_cell.angle_alpha   90.00
_cell.angle_beta   90.00
_cell.angle_gamma   90.00
#
_symmetry.space_group_name_H-M   'P 1'
#
loop_
_entity.id
_entity.type
_entity.pdbx_description
1 polymer ?
#
loop_
_entity_poly.entity_id
_entity_poly.type
_entity_poly.pdbx_seq_one_letter_code
_entity_poly.pdbx_strand_id
1 'polypeptide(L)'
;MKIWQRNTLAAAVLPLACGVMLVACSSNSDSKEEGAGGSAAKPNLSVTIYDRGNIPQGMGTIDNNRWTKWLNENGPVNAKYVPIPRGESVQKLNILFSSGNAPDVIEEFDANFRDQLYQQKQIIPVDDLIEKYSTTYKELMAKYPELKKASTKSDGKQYEFGRVQKLAGFQALFIREDWLKKLGLQEPQTVEELFNVAKAFTENDPDGNGKKDTYGIALSGETGGAISTMFQDVSWVLEDGKLVHDWDRAQAAVTFKKQLYDAGLADKDFLSDKNGQKSLQDWINGKTGIFVGRTIDPLNFSTYYEPLKKNVPSAEVKAIKLPASTYGRFAVGVNNPVQMTTVINAKTKDPEAAMKYIDFMASKTTGEILRYGTPDVDSAKNANGCYVPKDLEQFSKEVTWNNDFQLLLQQIELEPCASTASQLDASQPLQKDFIELIKENNGSEFES
;
A
#
# COMPACT_ATOMS: atom_id res chain seq x y z
N MET A 1 34.05 22.22 -46.72
CA MET A 1 34.38 21.92 -48.14
C MET A 1 33.75 20.57 -48.52
N LYS A 2 32.95 20.59 -49.62
CA LYS A 2 32.20 19.47 -50.29
C LYS A 2 30.92 19.02 -49.53
N ILE A 3 29.67 19.49 -49.83
CA ILE A 3 28.88 19.65 -51.09
C ILE A 3 28.26 18.32 -51.55
N TRP A 4 26.90 18.29 -51.42
CA TRP A 4 25.85 17.75 -52.32
C TRP A 4 25.75 16.23 -52.50
N GLN A 5 24.54 15.66 -52.39
CA GLN A 5 23.51 15.69 -53.48
C GLN A 5 22.11 15.29 -52.97
N ARG A 6 21.16 16.06 -53.45
CA ARG A 6 19.69 15.77 -53.53
C ARG A 6 19.45 14.73 -54.59
N ASN A 7 18.46 13.84 -54.38
CA ASN A 7 17.69 13.27 -55.48
C ASN A 7 16.21 13.19 -55.11
N THR A 8 15.47 14.00 -55.83
CA THR A 8 13.99 13.96 -56.03
C THR A 8 13.66 13.01 -57.17
N LEU A 9 12.46 12.43 -57.11
CA LEU A 9 11.60 11.95 -58.21
C LEU A 9 10.73 10.81 -57.68
N ALA A 10 9.48 10.60 -57.96
CA ALA A 10 8.44 11.33 -58.64
C ALA A 10 7.11 10.63 -58.29
N ALA A 11 6.05 11.35 -58.39
CA ALA A 11 4.67 10.93 -58.20
C ALA A 11 4.23 9.92 -59.25
N ALA A 12 3.32 9.01 -58.90
CA ALA A 12 2.39 8.39 -59.84
C ALA A 12 1.02 8.28 -59.17
N VAL A 13 0.14 9.10 -59.64
CA VAL A 13 -1.32 9.09 -59.44
C VAL A 13 -1.92 8.24 -60.55
N LEU A 14 -2.86 7.33 -60.26
CA LEU A 14 -3.95 6.98 -61.19
C LEU A 14 -5.14 6.37 -60.41
N PRO A 15 -6.35 6.70 -60.85
CA PRO A 15 -7.60 6.47 -60.13
C PRO A 15 -8.54 5.43 -60.75
N LEU A 16 -9.75 5.35 -60.18
CA LEU A 16 -11.01 4.75 -60.69
C LEU A 16 -11.15 3.23 -60.48
N ALA A 17 -12.23 2.75 -59.89
CA ALA A 17 -13.59 2.87 -60.42
C ALA A 17 -14.65 2.47 -59.38
N CYS A 18 -15.78 3.13 -59.50
CA CYS A 18 -17.07 2.89 -58.85
C CYS A 18 -17.64 1.48 -59.10
N GLY A 19 -18.35 0.96 -58.11
CA GLY A 19 -19.26 -0.17 -58.24
C GLY A 19 -20.38 -0.04 -57.22
N VAL A 20 -21.43 0.72 -57.59
CA VAL A 20 -22.73 0.75 -56.89
C VAL A 20 -23.51 -0.49 -57.33
N MET A 21 -23.97 -1.29 -56.37
CA MET A 21 -25.14 -2.16 -56.60
C MET A 21 -26.08 -2.05 -55.41
N LEU A 22 -27.15 -1.36 -55.66
CA LEU A 22 -28.42 -1.44 -54.96
C LEU A 22 -29.14 -2.74 -55.39
N VAL A 23 -29.58 -3.55 -54.45
CA VAL A 23 -30.73 -4.42 -54.64
C VAL A 23 -31.61 -4.36 -53.41
N ALA A 24 -32.88 -4.12 -53.71
CA ALA A 24 -33.97 -3.81 -52.82
C ALA A 24 -34.63 -5.07 -52.23
N CYS A 25 -35.27 -4.84 -51.10
CA CYS A 25 -36.47 -5.39 -50.49
C CYS A 25 -37.04 -6.74 -50.97
N SER A 26 -37.28 -7.63 -50.00
CA SER A 26 -38.57 -8.34 -49.92
C SER A 26 -38.83 -8.90 -48.53
N SER A 27 -39.83 -8.36 -47.92
CA SER A 27 -40.91 -8.80 -47.01
C SER A 27 -40.87 -10.15 -46.27
N ASN A 28 -41.15 -9.98 -44.97
CA ASN A 28 -42.02 -10.77 -44.07
C ASN A 28 -41.86 -12.30 -43.97
N SER A 29 -41.46 -12.70 -42.75
CA SER A 29 -42.29 -13.65 -41.99
C SER A 29 -41.90 -13.62 -40.49
N ASP A 30 -42.93 -13.44 -39.68
CA ASP A 30 -42.87 -13.60 -38.21
C ASP A 30 -42.36 -14.99 -37.82
N SER A 31 -41.28 -15.02 -37.06
CA SER A 31 -41.02 -16.11 -36.13
C SER A 31 -40.41 -15.49 -34.87
N LYS A 32 -41.20 -15.50 -33.79
CA LYS A 32 -40.73 -15.29 -32.44
C LYS A 32 -39.70 -16.40 -32.15
N GLU A 33 -38.42 -16.06 -32.16
CA GLU A 33 -37.41 -16.73 -31.38
C GLU A 33 -37.12 -15.87 -30.19
N GLU A 34 -37.51 -16.38 -29.02
CA GLU A 34 -36.94 -15.98 -27.74
C GLU A 34 -35.47 -16.35 -27.80
N GLY A 35 -34.66 -15.44 -28.28
CA GLY A 35 -33.21 -15.57 -28.38
C GLY A 35 -32.55 -15.03 -27.14
N ALA A 36 -31.84 -15.91 -26.50
CA ALA A 36 -30.77 -15.72 -25.51
C ALA A 36 -30.30 -14.28 -25.35
N GLY A 37 -30.34 -13.78 -24.13
CA GLY A 37 -29.80 -12.49 -23.70
C GLY A 37 -28.35 -12.33 -24.17
N GLY A 38 -28.14 -11.57 -25.22
CA GLY A 38 -26.83 -11.07 -25.56
C GLY A 38 -26.33 -10.20 -24.43
N SER A 39 -25.33 -10.65 -23.70
CA SER A 39 -24.63 -9.82 -22.70
C SER A 39 -24.16 -8.56 -23.41
N ALA A 40 -24.76 -7.42 -23.06
CA ALA A 40 -24.29 -6.13 -23.55
C ALA A 40 -22.79 -6.03 -23.27
N ALA A 41 -22.00 -5.62 -24.28
CA ALA A 41 -20.56 -5.49 -24.12
C ALA A 41 -20.25 -4.56 -22.92
N LYS A 42 -19.38 -5.02 -22.03
CA LYS A 42 -18.98 -4.21 -20.87
C LYS A 42 -18.41 -2.86 -21.33
N PRO A 43 -18.74 -1.75 -20.67
CA PRO A 43 -18.15 -0.45 -20.99
C PRO A 43 -16.64 -0.45 -20.74
N ASN A 44 -15.90 0.31 -21.53
CA ASN A 44 -14.47 0.51 -21.34
C ASN A 44 -14.24 1.64 -20.36
N LEU A 45 -13.32 1.44 -19.42
CA LEU A 45 -12.95 2.40 -18.40
C LEU A 45 -11.42 2.42 -18.23
N SER A 46 -10.82 3.60 -18.09
CA SER A 46 -9.39 3.73 -17.76
C SER A 46 -9.21 4.04 -16.27
N VAL A 47 -8.28 3.33 -15.62
CA VAL A 47 -8.04 3.42 -14.17
C VAL A 47 -6.54 3.53 -13.93
N THR A 48 -6.11 4.43 -13.05
CA THR A 48 -4.71 4.44 -12.61
C THR A 48 -4.41 3.21 -11.76
N ILE A 49 -3.17 2.75 -11.79
CA ILE A 49 -2.65 1.73 -10.89
C ILE A 49 -1.20 2.05 -10.54
N TYR A 50 -0.83 1.96 -9.27
CA TYR A 50 0.57 2.17 -8.88
C TYR A 50 1.46 1.05 -9.38
N ASP A 51 2.60 1.45 -9.96
CA ASP A 51 3.69 0.56 -10.28
C ASP A 51 4.84 0.77 -9.28
N ARG A 52 5.16 -0.27 -8.52
CA ARG A 52 6.25 -0.28 -7.54
C ARG A 52 7.49 -1.04 -8.03
N GLY A 53 7.42 -1.63 -9.23
CA GLY A 53 8.49 -2.47 -9.75
C GLY A 53 8.73 -3.74 -8.92
N ASN A 54 7.73 -4.24 -8.20
CA ASN A 54 7.83 -5.37 -7.27
C ASN A 54 7.13 -6.65 -7.77
N ILE A 55 6.70 -6.67 -9.02
CA ILE A 55 6.06 -7.85 -9.60
C ILE A 55 7.10 -8.94 -9.82
N PRO A 56 6.92 -10.15 -9.29
CA PRO A 56 7.86 -11.24 -9.47
C PRO A 56 7.98 -11.64 -10.94
N GLN A 57 9.18 -12.10 -11.30
CA GLN A 57 9.46 -12.55 -12.66
C GLN A 57 8.46 -13.62 -13.13
N GLY A 58 7.90 -13.44 -14.30
CA GLY A 58 6.93 -14.37 -14.89
C GLY A 58 5.47 -14.08 -14.54
N MET A 59 5.18 -13.11 -13.64
CA MET A 59 3.81 -12.76 -13.24
C MET A 59 3.15 -11.70 -14.14
N GLY A 60 3.84 -11.23 -15.18
CA GLY A 60 3.34 -10.21 -16.12
C GLY A 60 3.79 -8.79 -15.76
N THR A 61 2.97 -7.81 -16.11
CA THR A 61 3.15 -6.38 -15.78
C THR A 61 1.99 -5.91 -14.92
N ILE A 62 2.12 -4.73 -14.29
CA ILE A 62 1.07 -4.24 -13.38
C ILE A 62 -0.28 -4.04 -14.09
N ASP A 63 -0.27 -3.74 -15.38
CA ASP A 63 -1.45 -3.53 -16.22
C ASP A 63 -1.88 -4.79 -17.02
N ASN A 64 -1.10 -5.87 -16.99
CA ASN A 64 -1.42 -7.13 -17.68
C ASN A 64 -0.91 -8.35 -16.90
N ASN A 65 -1.76 -8.88 -16.03
CA ASN A 65 -1.47 -9.99 -15.13
C ASN A 65 -2.73 -10.78 -14.77
N ARG A 66 -2.62 -11.80 -13.89
CA ARG A 66 -3.79 -12.60 -13.47
C ARG A 66 -4.89 -11.76 -12.80
N TRP A 67 -4.53 -10.70 -12.06
CA TRP A 67 -5.48 -9.86 -11.34
C TRP A 67 -6.25 -8.94 -12.27
N THR A 68 -5.59 -8.29 -13.23
CA THR A 68 -6.27 -7.47 -14.24
C THR A 68 -7.23 -8.30 -15.10
N LYS A 69 -6.88 -9.56 -15.40
CA LYS A 69 -7.75 -10.50 -16.10
C LYS A 69 -8.96 -10.85 -15.24
N TRP A 70 -8.74 -11.25 -13.99
CA TRP A 70 -9.81 -11.61 -13.07
C TRP A 70 -10.79 -10.44 -12.87
N LEU A 71 -10.27 -9.21 -12.65
CA LEU A 71 -11.08 -8.01 -12.47
C LEU A 71 -11.92 -7.68 -13.72
N ASN A 72 -11.36 -7.86 -14.93
CA ASN A 72 -12.09 -7.65 -16.17
C ASN A 72 -13.11 -8.75 -16.46
N GLU A 73 -12.84 -9.99 -16.10
CA GLU A 73 -13.78 -11.11 -16.27
C GLU A 73 -14.97 -10.99 -15.32
N ASN A 74 -14.74 -10.64 -14.04
CA ASN A 74 -15.73 -10.65 -12.97
C ASN A 74 -16.35 -9.26 -12.70
N GLY A 75 -15.70 -8.18 -13.07
CA GLY A 75 -16.16 -6.81 -12.85
C GLY A 75 -17.16 -6.33 -13.91
N PRO A 76 -17.79 -5.17 -13.66
CA PRO A 76 -18.83 -4.60 -14.52
C PRO A 76 -18.28 -3.88 -15.76
N VAL A 77 -16.97 -3.67 -15.86
CA VAL A 77 -16.33 -2.90 -16.93
C VAL A 77 -15.12 -3.64 -17.51
N ASN A 78 -14.67 -3.22 -18.69
CA ASN A 78 -13.35 -3.55 -19.21
C ASN A 78 -12.38 -2.46 -18.77
N ALA A 79 -11.72 -2.65 -17.64
CA ALA A 79 -10.76 -1.70 -17.10
C ALA A 79 -9.43 -1.79 -17.86
N LYS A 80 -8.99 -0.64 -18.39
CA LYS A 80 -7.61 -0.43 -18.86
C LYS A 80 -6.81 0.22 -17.75
N TYR A 81 -5.88 -0.51 -17.18
CA TYR A 81 -5.01 -0.01 -16.13
C TYR A 81 -3.88 0.84 -16.73
N VAL A 82 -3.64 2.01 -16.12
CA VAL A 82 -2.60 2.97 -16.52
C VAL A 82 -1.54 3.01 -15.42
N PRO A 83 -0.35 2.44 -15.65
CA PRO A 83 0.71 2.40 -14.65
C PRO A 83 1.20 3.78 -14.23
N ILE A 84 1.27 3.99 -12.92
CA ILE A 84 1.78 5.22 -12.30
C ILE A 84 2.94 4.85 -11.37
N PRO A 85 4.19 5.27 -11.65
CA PRO A 85 5.31 5.01 -10.76
C PRO A 85 5.02 5.55 -9.35
N ARG A 86 5.03 4.68 -8.34
CA ARG A 86 4.58 5.05 -6.98
C ARG A 86 5.37 6.23 -6.38
N GLY A 87 6.68 6.25 -6.60
CA GLY A 87 7.57 7.29 -6.06
C GLY A 87 7.43 8.67 -6.74
N GLU A 88 6.79 8.72 -7.91
CA GLU A 88 6.63 9.92 -8.75
C GLU A 88 5.18 10.14 -9.18
N SER A 89 4.22 9.61 -8.39
CA SER A 89 2.81 9.52 -8.80
C SER A 89 2.21 10.89 -9.11
N VAL A 90 2.39 11.87 -8.21
CA VAL A 90 1.88 13.24 -8.39
C VAL A 90 2.45 13.90 -9.64
N GLN A 91 3.76 13.73 -9.91
CA GLN A 91 4.39 14.29 -11.11
C GLN A 91 3.80 13.68 -12.38
N LYS A 92 3.67 12.36 -12.41
CA LYS A 92 3.09 11.64 -13.55
C LYS A 92 1.64 12.02 -13.80
N LEU A 93 0.84 12.10 -12.73
CA LEU A 93 -0.56 12.49 -12.80
C LEU A 93 -0.72 13.93 -13.29
N ASN A 94 0.09 14.88 -12.82
CA ASN A 94 0.10 16.26 -13.31
C ASN A 94 0.34 16.32 -14.84
N ILE A 95 1.28 15.51 -15.37
CA ILE A 95 1.53 15.42 -16.81
C ILE A 95 0.30 14.88 -17.55
N LEU A 96 -0.34 13.82 -17.02
CA LEU A 96 -1.53 13.22 -17.64
C LEU A 96 -2.72 14.21 -17.67
N PHE A 97 -2.96 14.93 -16.58
CA PHE A 97 -4.01 15.97 -16.53
C PHE A 97 -3.71 17.13 -17.49
N SER A 98 -2.48 17.62 -17.50
CA SER A 98 -2.07 18.74 -18.36
C SER A 98 -2.16 18.40 -19.85
N SER A 99 -1.85 17.16 -20.21
CA SER A 99 -1.94 16.66 -21.60
C SER A 99 -3.36 16.24 -22.00
N GLY A 100 -4.32 16.24 -21.07
CA GLY A 100 -5.69 15.79 -21.32
C GLY A 100 -5.83 14.26 -21.44
N ASN A 101 -4.83 13.49 -21.03
CA ASN A 101 -4.79 12.02 -21.08
C ASN A 101 -4.99 11.36 -19.72
N ALA A 102 -5.48 12.10 -18.70
CA ALA A 102 -5.76 11.54 -17.39
C ALA A 102 -6.86 10.48 -17.48
N PRO A 103 -6.71 9.31 -16.83
CA PRO A 103 -7.71 8.26 -16.79
C PRO A 103 -9.05 8.68 -16.21
N ASP A 104 -10.07 7.84 -16.38
CA ASP A 104 -11.42 8.09 -15.88
C ASP A 104 -11.51 8.00 -14.36
N VAL A 105 -10.84 7.02 -13.77
CA VAL A 105 -10.71 6.83 -12.33
C VAL A 105 -9.26 7.03 -11.92
N ILE A 106 -9.05 7.91 -10.94
CA ILE A 106 -7.73 8.24 -10.43
C ILE A 106 -7.62 7.70 -9.01
N GLU A 107 -6.66 6.83 -8.80
CA GLU A 107 -6.27 6.32 -7.49
C GLU A 107 -4.97 7.00 -7.05
N GLU A 108 -5.02 7.76 -5.95
CA GLU A 108 -3.88 8.52 -5.42
C GLU A 108 -4.03 8.72 -3.91
N PHE A 109 -2.97 8.41 -3.15
CA PHE A 109 -2.95 8.61 -1.71
C PHE A 109 -2.72 10.05 -1.28
N ASP A 110 -2.05 10.87 -2.11
CA ASP A 110 -1.73 12.25 -1.75
C ASP A 110 -3.01 13.11 -1.70
N ALA A 111 -3.40 13.50 -0.47
CA ALA A 111 -4.60 14.29 -0.24
C ALA A 111 -4.48 15.70 -0.83
N ASN A 112 -3.27 16.31 -0.80
CA ASN A 112 -3.04 17.64 -1.35
C ASN A 112 -3.24 17.64 -2.86
N PHE A 113 -2.79 16.58 -3.53
CA PHE A 113 -3.02 16.42 -4.96
C PHE A 113 -4.50 16.27 -5.30
N ARG A 114 -5.26 15.43 -4.55
CA ARG A 114 -6.71 15.32 -4.78
C ARG A 114 -7.45 16.61 -4.50
N ASP A 115 -7.05 17.38 -3.47
CA ASP A 115 -7.58 18.71 -3.19
C ASP A 115 -7.25 19.70 -4.31
N GLN A 116 -6.05 19.63 -4.89
CA GLN A 116 -5.69 20.41 -6.09
C GLN A 116 -6.61 20.09 -7.27
N LEU A 117 -6.89 18.82 -7.52
CA LEU A 117 -7.84 18.42 -8.58
C LEU A 117 -9.25 18.96 -8.33
N TYR A 118 -9.72 18.96 -7.09
CA TYR A 118 -11.00 19.58 -6.69
C TYR A 118 -10.98 21.08 -6.97
N GLN A 119 -9.98 21.82 -6.50
CA GLN A 119 -9.85 23.27 -6.73
C GLN A 119 -9.82 23.63 -8.21
N GLN A 120 -9.19 22.82 -9.03
CA GLN A 120 -9.08 22.97 -10.48
C GLN A 120 -10.30 22.46 -11.25
N LYS A 121 -11.34 21.93 -10.56
CA LYS A 121 -12.53 21.33 -11.17
C LYS A 121 -12.20 20.19 -12.14
N GLN A 122 -11.15 19.44 -11.84
CA GLN A 122 -10.72 18.27 -12.63
C GLN A 122 -11.41 16.97 -12.22
N ILE A 123 -12.20 16.99 -11.14
CA ILE A 123 -12.99 15.86 -10.64
C ILE A 123 -14.45 16.26 -10.46
N ILE A 124 -15.35 15.27 -10.48
CA ILE A 124 -16.80 15.48 -10.37
C ILE A 124 -17.32 15.18 -8.97
N PRO A 125 -18.43 15.82 -8.55
CA PRO A 125 -19.17 15.40 -7.36
C PRO A 125 -19.80 14.02 -7.60
N VAL A 126 -19.86 13.21 -6.54
CA VAL A 126 -20.24 11.80 -6.64
C VAL A 126 -21.53 11.44 -5.91
N ASP A 127 -22.19 12.40 -5.23
CA ASP A 127 -23.41 12.17 -4.47
C ASP A 127 -24.51 11.49 -5.31
N ASP A 128 -24.82 12.06 -6.48
CA ASP A 128 -25.85 11.52 -7.39
C ASP A 128 -25.45 10.16 -7.99
N LEU A 129 -24.16 9.93 -8.21
CA LEU A 129 -23.68 8.65 -8.72
C LEU A 129 -23.82 7.54 -7.69
N ILE A 130 -23.46 7.86 -6.43
CA ILE A 130 -23.64 6.93 -5.31
C ILE A 130 -25.10 6.60 -5.13
N GLU A 131 -25.98 7.62 -5.14
CA GLU A 131 -27.42 7.40 -4.92
C GLU A 131 -28.05 6.55 -6.03
N LYS A 132 -27.66 6.76 -7.30
CA LYS A 132 -28.29 6.11 -8.45
C LYS A 132 -27.70 4.75 -8.80
N TYR A 133 -26.41 4.56 -8.63
CA TYR A 133 -25.68 3.44 -9.25
C TYR A 133 -24.89 2.59 -8.25
N SER A 134 -24.82 2.98 -6.96
CA SER A 134 -24.12 2.21 -5.94
C SER A 134 -25.08 1.47 -5.02
N THR A 135 -24.73 0.25 -4.69
CA THR A 135 -25.31 -0.53 -3.59
C THR A 135 -24.31 -0.68 -2.46
N THR A 136 -23.13 -1.19 -2.77
CA THR A 136 -22.10 -1.52 -1.79
C THR A 136 -21.57 -0.26 -1.09
N TYR A 137 -21.12 0.74 -1.84
CA TYR A 137 -20.52 1.94 -1.25
C TYR A 137 -21.56 2.80 -0.49
N LYS A 138 -22.81 2.80 -0.96
CA LYS A 138 -23.94 3.42 -0.27
C LYS A 138 -24.20 2.77 1.10
N GLU A 139 -24.19 1.45 1.18
CA GLU A 139 -24.32 0.69 2.43
C GLU A 139 -23.12 0.94 3.36
N LEU A 140 -21.90 0.97 2.82
CA LEU A 140 -20.69 1.29 3.59
C LEU A 140 -20.75 2.69 4.21
N MET A 141 -21.21 3.71 3.48
CA MET A 141 -21.36 5.05 4.04
C MET A 141 -22.49 5.16 5.09
N ALA A 142 -23.54 4.35 4.98
CA ALA A 142 -24.56 4.27 6.01
C ALA A 142 -24.03 3.62 7.30
N LYS A 143 -23.15 2.63 7.16
CA LYS A 143 -22.49 1.92 8.28
C LYS A 143 -21.33 2.70 8.88
N TYR A 144 -20.58 3.44 8.04
CA TYR A 144 -19.38 4.20 8.38
C TYR A 144 -19.54 5.66 7.93
N PRO A 145 -20.30 6.50 8.65
CA PRO A 145 -20.61 7.88 8.24
C PRO A 145 -19.37 8.78 8.12
N GLU A 146 -18.24 8.40 8.72
CA GLU A 146 -16.95 9.06 8.57
C GLU A 146 -16.42 9.03 7.11
N LEU A 147 -16.81 8.06 6.30
CA LEU A 147 -16.51 8.06 4.85
C LEU A 147 -17.14 9.27 4.17
N LYS A 148 -18.42 9.53 4.46
CA LYS A 148 -19.12 10.70 3.94
C LYS A 148 -18.46 12.01 4.40
N LYS A 149 -18.13 12.07 5.70
CA LYS A 149 -17.47 13.25 6.28
C LYS A 149 -16.12 13.52 5.62
N ALA A 150 -15.29 12.48 5.42
CA ALA A 150 -13.97 12.61 4.83
C ALA A 150 -13.99 12.95 3.33
N SER A 151 -15.04 12.52 2.59
CA SER A 151 -15.19 12.77 1.15
C SER A 151 -15.80 14.13 0.82
N THR A 152 -16.42 14.82 1.81
CA THR A 152 -17.16 16.07 1.61
C THR A 152 -16.20 17.26 1.57
N LYS A 153 -16.28 18.06 0.51
CA LYS A 153 -15.49 19.27 0.33
C LYS A 153 -16.26 20.53 0.81
N SER A 154 -15.64 21.69 0.70
CA SER A 154 -16.16 22.97 1.22
C SER A 154 -17.48 23.41 0.60
N ASP A 155 -17.84 22.92 -0.58
CA ASP A 155 -19.13 23.19 -1.24
C ASP A 155 -20.27 22.24 -0.76
N GLY A 156 -20.00 21.39 0.23
CA GLY A 156 -20.94 20.45 0.82
C GLY A 156 -21.20 19.18 0.02
N LYS A 157 -20.49 18.96 -1.09
CA LYS A 157 -20.60 17.77 -1.94
C LYS A 157 -19.45 16.81 -1.72
N GLN A 158 -19.71 15.54 -2.00
CA GLN A 158 -18.71 14.46 -1.95
C GLN A 158 -17.96 14.38 -3.28
N TYR A 159 -16.64 14.11 -3.23
CA TYR A 159 -15.77 14.02 -4.40
C TYR A 159 -14.85 12.82 -4.39
N GLU A 160 -14.71 12.15 -3.25
CA GLU A 160 -13.72 11.11 -3.06
C GLU A 160 -14.36 9.80 -2.60
N PHE A 161 -13.71 8.70 -2.95
CA PHE A 161 -13.98 7.39 -2.38
C PHE A 161 -12.76 6.94 -1.59
N GLY A 162 -13.02 6.10 -0.60
CA GLY A 162 -11.98 5.60 0.28
C GLY A 162 -12.37 4.29 0.94
N ARG A 163 -11.56 3.92 1.91
CA ARG A 163 -11.73 2.69 2.66
C ARG A 163 -11.74 2.94 4.16
N VAL A 164 -12.40 2.02 4.88
CA VAL A 164 -12.36 1.95 6.34
C VAL A 164 -11.52 0.75 6.75
N GLN A 165 -10.65 0.97 7.71
CA GLN A 165 -9.79 -0.05 8.29
C GLN A 165 -9.82 0.06 9.81
N LYS A 166 -9.52 -1.03 10.51
CA LYS A 166 -9.46 -1.01 11.97
C LYS A 166 -8.35 -0.06 12.42
N LEU A 167 -8.63 0.74 13.44
CA LEU A 167 -7.60 1.52 14.12
C LEU A 167 -6.65 0.53 14.81
N ALA A 168 -5.40 0.50 14.38
CA ALA A 168 -4.40 -0.39 14.93
C ALA A 168 -3.01 0.23 14.79
N GLY A 169 -2.12 -0.07 15.73
CA GLY A 169 -0.70 0.14 15.56
C GLY A 169 -0.20 -0.77 14.42
N PHE A 170 0.43 -0.18 13.44
CA PHE A 170 0.87 -0.94 12.26
C PHE A 170 2.37 -1.24 12.24
N GLN A 171 3.11 -0.80 13.24
CA GLN A 171 4.56 -0.98 13.37
C GLN A 171 4.93 -1.40 14.79
N ALA A 172 6.07 -2.10 14.92
CA ALA A 172 6.74 -2.35 16.17
C ALA A 172 8.24 -2.08 16.06
N LEU A 173 8.84 -1.54 17.12
CA LEU A 173 10.27 -1.46 17.25
C LEU A 173 10.77 -2.80 17.80
N PHE A 174 11.38 -3.61 16.94
CA PHE A 174 11.98 -4.90 17.31
C PHE A 174 13.41 -4.69 17.76
N ILE A 175 13.78 -5.37 18.85
CA ILE A 175 15.13 -5.39 19.37
C ILE A 175 15.61 -6.83 19.57
N ARG A 176 16.87 -7.09 19.32
CA ARG A 176 17.53 -8.37 19.59
C ARG A 176 17.68 -8.54 21.11
N GLU A 177 16.75 -9.26 21.72
CA GLU A 177 16.72 -9.52 23.16
C GLU A 177 17.91 -10.40 23.60
N ASP A 178 18.27 -11.37 22.78
CA ASP A 178 19.45 -12.21 22.99
C ASP A 178 20.76 -11.36 23.07
N TRP A 179 20.86 -10.30 22.29
CA TRP A 179 22.00 -9.38 22.35
C TRP A 179 21.99 -8.52 23.62
N LEU A 180 20.80 -8.05 24.04
CA LEU A 180 20.66 -7.36 25.32
C LEU A 180 21.14 -8.26 26.48
N LYS A 181 20.63 -9.50 26.54
CA LYS A 181 20.99 -10.48 27.56
C LYS A 181 22.49 -10.78 27.58
N LYS A 182 23.07 -11.04 26.40
CA LYS A 182 24.50 -11.35 26.24
C LYS A 182 25.40 -10.23 26.72
N LEU A 183 25.04 -8.98 26.45
CA LEU A 183 25.83 -7.79 26.83
C LEU A 183 25.44 -7.22 28.20
N GLY A 184 24.48 -7.82 28.93
CA GLY A 184 24.02 -7.35 30.23
C GLY A 184 23.30 -5.99 30.16
N LEU A 185 22.66 -5.68 29.04
CA LEU A 185 21.97 -4.41 28.83
C LEU A 185 20.47 -4.53 29.18
N GLN A 186 19.88 -3.40 29.54
CA GLN A 186 18.42 -3.28 29.72
C GLN A 186 17.76 -2.75 28.46
N GLU A 187 16.45 -2.98 28.37
CA GLU A 187 15.61 -2.38 27.34
C GLU A 187 15.66 -0.84 27.38
N PRO A 188 15.98 -0.15 26.28
CA PRO A 188 16.13 1.30 26.30
C PRO A 188 14.79 2.01 26.52
N GLN A 189 14.74 2.91 27.47
CA GLN A 189 13.56 3.70 27.81
C GLN A 189 13.61 5.13 27.28
N THR A 190 14.81 5.62 26.94
CA THR A 190 15.05 6.96 26.39
C THR A 190 15.86 6.88 25.10
N VAL A 191 15.85 7.93 24.29
CA VAL A 191 16.63 7.99 23.05
C VAL A 191 18.14 7.94 23.33
N GLU A 192 18.61 8.44 24.47
CA GLU A 192 20.00 8.33 24.94
C GLU A 192 20.36 6.87 25.25
N GLU A 193 19.48 6.17 25.96
CA GLU A 193 19.66 4.73 26.20
C GLU A 193 19.64 3.92 24.92
N LEU A 194 18.74 4.26 23.96
CA LEU A 194 18.71 3.65 22.63
C LEU A 194 20.04 3.83 21.91
N PHE A 195 20.62 5.05 21.95
CA PHE A 195 21.93 5.31 21.38
C PHE A 195 23.02 4.42 22.01
N ASN A 196 23.03 4.30 23.34
CA ASN A 196 24.02 3.49 24.07
C ASN A 196 23.85 1.99 23.75
N VAL A 197 22.63 1.48 23.66
CA VAL A 197 22.35 0.10 23.25
C VAL A 197 22.79 -0.14 21.80
N ALA A 198 22.46 0.77 20.88
CA ALA A 198 22.91 0.66 19.48
C ALA A 198 24.44 0.68 19.36
N LYS A 199 25.10 1.51 20.18
CA LYS A 199 26.58 1.54 20.25
C LYS A 199 27.14 0.21 20.73
N ALA A 200 26.59 -0.34 21.82
CA ALA A 200 27.04 -1.63 22.33
C ALA A 200 26.83 -2.77 21.33
N PHE A 201 25.73 -2.78 20.61
CA PHE A 201 25.43 -3.75 19.55
C PHE A 201 26.40 -3.64 18.34
N THR A 202 26.93 -2.45 18.08
CA THR A 202 27.89 -2.24 17.00
C THR A 202 29.32 -2.61 17.44
N GLU A 203 29.72 -2.31 18.68
CA GLU A 203 31.12 -2.35 19.11
C GLU A 203 31.52 -3.66 19.79
N ASN A 204 30.55 -4.39 20.42
CA ASN A 204 30.85 -5.47 21.36
C ASN A 204 30.61 -6.89 20.83
N ASP A 205 30.57 -7.09 19.50
CA ASP A 205 30.41 -8.41 18.88
C ASP A 205 29.24 -9.22 19.50
N PRO A 206 28.00 -8.72 19.40
CA PRO A 206 26.86 -9.33 20.09
C PRO A 206 26.48 -10.68 19.50
N ASP A 207 26.76 -10.96 18.22
CA ASP A 207 26.54 -12.26 17.60
C ASP A 207 27.67 -13.27 17.90
N GLY A 208 28.83 -12.80 18.38
CA GLY A 208 29.94 -13.64 18.83
C GLY A 208 30.73 -14.30 17.72
N ASN A 209 30.72 -13.72 16.54
CA ASN A 209 31.43 -14.25 15.38
C ASN A 209 32.91 -13.77 15.29
N GLY A 210 33.34 -12.89 16.19
CA GLY A 210 34.71 -12.33 16.24
C GLY A 210 34.96 -11.24 15.22
N LYS A 211 33.91 -10.70 14.56
CA LYS A 211 34.01 -9.65 13.55
C LYS A 211 33.25 -8.40 13.99
N LYS A 212 33.62 -7.27 13.41
CA LYS A 212 32.89 -6.00 13.58
C LYS A 212 32.02 -5.79 12.34
N ASP A 213 30.98 -6.60 12.18
CA ASP A 213 30.10 -6.59 11.02
C ASP A 213 28.60 -6.46 11.39
N THR A 214 28.31 -6.09 12.65
CA THR A 214 26.98 -5.79 13.15
C THR A 214 26.72 -4.29 13.21
N TYR A 215 25.47 -3.91 13.02
CA TYR A 215 24.95 -2.55 13.21
C TYR A 215 23.98 -2.50 14.38
N GLY A 216 24.03 -1.42 15.15
CA GLY A 216 23.14 -1.23 16.29
C GLY A 216 21.69 -1.04 15.85
N ILE A 217 21.47 -0.24 14.82
CA ILE A 217 20.13 0.15 14.40
C ILE A 217 20.05 0.37 12.87
N ALA A 218 18.94 0.01 12.25
CA ALA A 218 18.62 0.43 10.90
C ALA A 218 18.25 1.92 10.86
N LEU A 219 18.58 2.65 9.80
CA LEU A 219 18.16 4.04 9.59
C LEU A 219 17.28 4.23 8.35
N SER A 220 17.24 3.26 7.44
CA SER A 220 16.40 3.31 6.23
C SER A 220 15.01 2.74 6.48
N GLY A 221 14.10 3.00 5.56
CA GLY A 221 12.74 2.47 5.60
C GLY A 221 11.94 2.93 6.83
N GLU A 222 11.15 2.02 7.37
CA GLU A 222 10.23 2.28 8.49
C GLU A 222 10.96 2.69 9.79
N THR A 223 12.17 2.19 10.00
CA THR A 223 12.95 2.52 11.22
C THR A 223 13.30 4.00 11.27
N GLY A 224 13.66 4.60 10.13
CA GLY A 224 13.89 6.05 10.04
C GLY A 224 12.64 6.87 10.38
N GLY A 225 11.47 6.37 10.00
CA GLY A 225 10.18 6.97 10.37
C GLY A 225 9.88 6.88 11.86
N ALA A 226 10.13 5.71 12.49
CA ALA A 226 9.93 5.53 13.92
C ALA A 226 10.84 6.44 14.75
N ILE A 227 12.08 6.68 14.31
CA ILE A 227 12.96 7.66 14.97
C ILE A 227 12.36 9.07 14.91
N SER A 228 11.79 9.49 13.77
CA SER A 228 11.05 10.76 13.70
C SER A 228 9.88 10.79 14.68
N THR A 229 9.16 9.68 14.81
CA THR A 229 8.03 9.57 15.75
C THR A 229 8.47 9.70 17.22
N MET A 230 9.67 9.24 17.61
CA MET A 230 10.20 9.41 18.98
C MET A 230 10.31 10.89 19.38
N PHE A 231 10.43 11.79 18.41
CA PHE A 231 10.48 13.24 18.61
C PHE A 231 9.17 13.94 18.26
N GLN A 232 8.14 13.18 17.87
CA GLN A 232 6.89 13.72 17.33
C GLN A 232 7.16 14.70 16.17
N ASP A 233 8.11 14.34 15.29
CA ASP A 233 8.42 15.08 14.07
C ASP A 233 7.28 14.89 13.06
N VAL A 234 6.25 15.72 13.24
CA VAL A 234 5.05 15.81 12.41
C VAL A 234 4.85 17.25 11.97
N SER A 235 4.11 17.48 10.89
CA SER A 235 3.93 18.83 10.32
C SER A 235 3.25 19.80 11.29
N TRP A 236 2.37 19.28 12.16
CA TRP A 236 1.59 20.10 13.08
C TRP A 236 1.41 19.38 14.40
N VAL A 237 1.61 20.10 15.51
CA VAL A 237 1.37 19.61 16.87
C VAL A 237 0.31 20.49 17.54
N LEU A 238 -0.44 19.89 18.48
CA LEU A 238 -1.42 20.62 19.26
C LEU A 238 -0.76 21.10 20.57
N GLU A 239 -0.60 22.42 20.71
CA GLU A 239 -0.08 23.06 21.92
C GLU A 239 -1.09 24.06 22.45
N ASP A 240 -1.51 23.91 23.69
CA ASP A 240 -2.52 24.77 24.34
C ASP A 240 -3.79 24.95 23.49
N GLY A 241 -4.25 23.87 22.83
CA GLY A 241 -5.43 23.89 21.97
C GLY A 241 -5.24 24.56 20.60
N LYS A 242 -4.01 24.90 20.22
CA LYS A 242 -3.68 25.50 18.92
C LYS A 242 -2.77 24.56 18.11
N LEU A 243 -3.02 24.48 16.80
CA LEU A 243 -2.10 23.82 15.88
C LEU A 243 -0.89 24.72 15.64
N VAL A 244 0.31 24.23 15.96
CA VAL A 244 1.58 24.92 15.73
C VAL A 244 2.51 24.05 14.90
N HIS A 245 3.36 24.67 14.10
CA HIS A 245 4.42 23.98 13.37
C HIS A 245 5.70 24.05 14.16
N ASP A 246 6.13 22.93 14.71
CA ASP A 246 7.31 22.83 15.58
C ASP A 246 8.52 22.30 14.79
N TRP A 247 9.37 23.19 14.32
CA TRP A 247 10.60 22.85 13.61
C TRP A 247 11.69 22.29 14.52
N ASP A 248 11.65 22.55 15.83
CA ASP A 248 12.65 22.06 16.77
C ASP A 248 12.57 20.55 16.92
N ARG A 249 11.37 19.98 16.84
CA ARG A 249 11.16 18.52 16.85
C ARG A 249 11.77 17.86 15.61
N ALA A 250 11.56 18.42 14.44
CA ALA A 250 12.15 17.93 13.19
C ALA A 250 13.69 18.03 13.25
N GLN A 251 14.22 19.14 13.75
CA GLN A 251 15.66 19.33 13.93
C GLN A 251 16.23 18.31 14.93
N ALA A 252 15.56 18.06 16.04
CA ALA A 252 15.99 17.09 17.03
C ALA A 252 16.00 15.65 16.46
N ALA A 253 14.98 15.25 15.72
CA ALA A 253 14.91 13.95 15.06
C ALA A 253 16.04 13.76 14.04
N VAL A 254 16.29 14.75 13.20
CA VAL A 254 17.39 14.70 12.22
C VAL A 254 18.75 14.69 12.90
N THR A 255 18.90 15.48 13.97
CA THR A 255 20.14 15.52 14.77
C THR A 255 20.44 14.15 15.37
N PHE A 256 19.44 13.49 15.95
CA PHE A 256 19.60 12.15 16.52
C PHE A 256 19.98 11.12 15.46
N LYS A 257 19.30 11.12 14.29
CA LYS A 257 19.68 10.26 13.17
C LYS A 257 21.13 10.49 12.72
N LYS A 258 21.52 11.76 12.65
CA LYS A 258 22.91 12.13 12.32
C LYS A 258 23.90 11.63 13.38
N GLN A 259 23.59 11.72 14.67
CA GLN A 259 24.44 11.18 15.75
C GLN A 259 24.64 9.66 15.61
N LEU A 260 23.57 8.91 15.35
CA LEU A 260 23.65 7.46 15.10
C LEU A 260 24.55 7.15 13.89
N TYR A 261 24.42 7.92 12.81
CA TYR A 261 25.20 7.76 11.60
C TYR A 261 26.68 8.12 11.82
N ASP A 262 26.97 9.28 12.38
CA ASP A 262 28.34 9.77 12.62
C ASP A 262 29.11 8.84 13.57
N ALA A 263 28.43 8.21 14.51
CA ALA A 263 29.00 7.21 15.41
C ALA A 263 29.18 5.82 14.74
N GLY A 264 28.77 5.65 13.49
CA GLY A 264 28.88 4.40 12.74
C GLY A 264 27.96 3.28 13.24
N LEU A 265 26.84 3.63 13.89
CA LEU A 265 25.92 2.67 14.51
C LEU A 265 24.89 2.10 13.50
N ALA A 266 24.89 2.58 12.29
CA ALA A 266 24.04 2.16 11.20
C ALA A 266 24.84 1.97 9.91
N ASP A 267 24.20 1.32 8.91
CA ASP A 267 24.78 1.18 7.58
C ASP A 267 25.12 2.55 6.96
N LYS A 268 26.35 2.68 6.47
CA LYS A 268 26.85 3.93 5.86
C LYS A 268 26.10 4.33 4.60
N ASP A 269 25.57 3.37 3.88
CA ASP A 269 24.88 3.58 2.62
C ASP A 269 23.36 3.65 2.79
N PHE A 270 22.84 3.84 4.02
CA PHE A 270 21.40 3.85 4.31
C PHE A 270 20.61 4.86 3.46
N LEU A 271 21.21 5.98 3.06
CA LEU A 271 20.57 6.99 2.20
C LEU A 271 20.28 6.47 0.78
N SER A 272 21.01 5.47 0.32
CA SER A 272 20.76 4.81 -0.97
C SER A 272 19.68 3.74 -0.91
N ASP A 273 19.39 3.22 0.27
CA ASP A 273 18.35 2.22 0.55
C ASP A 273 16.96 2.87 0.70
N LYS A 274 16.48 3.49 -0.39
CA LYS A 274 15.25 4.30 -0.39
C LYS A 274 13.98 3.51 -0.02
N ASN A 275 13.97 2.21 -0.27
CA ASN A 275 12.83 1.33 -0.02
C ASN A 275 13.02 0.38 1.17
N GLY A 276 14.14 0.48 1.91
CA GLY A 276 14.43 -0.33 3.10
C GLY A 276 14.80 -1.79 2.82
N GLN A 277 15.07 -2.16 1.55
CA GLN A 277 15.37 -3.55 1.20
C GLN A 277 16.70 -4.04 1.76
N LYS A 278 17.73 -3.19 1.75
CA LYS A 278 19.03 -3.54 2.35
C LYS A 278 18.88 -3.67 3.88
N SER A 279 18.20 -2.75 4.52
CA SER A 279 17.90 -2.79 5.94
C SER A 279 17.17 -4.08 6.34
N LEU A 280 16.19 -4.51 5.55
CA LEU A 280 15.50 -5.78 5.72
C LEU A 280 16.47 -6.96 5.60
N GLN A 281 17.34 -6.98 4.57
CA GLN A 281 18.32 -8.05 4.39
C GLN A 281 19.32 -8.11 5.56
N ASP A 282 19.79 -6.97 6.06
CA ASP A 282 20.68 -6.92 7.22
C ASP A 282 19.99 -7.44 8.49
N TRP A 283 18.71 -7.15 8.68
CA TRP A 283 17.91 -7.68 9.78
C TRP A 283 17.76 -9.21 9.69
N ILE A 284 17.25 -9.74 8.58
CA ILE A 284 17.02 -11.19 8.43
C ILE A 284 18.32 -12.02 8.42
N ASN A 285 19.45 -11.39 8.11
CA ASN A 285 20.77 -12.01 8.20
C ASN A 285 21.44 -11.83 9.58
N GLY A 286 20.71 -11.24 10.55
CA GLY A 286 21.20 -11.09 11.92
C GLY A 286 22.28 -10.03 12.11
N LYS A 287 22.43 -9.09 11.17
CA LYS A 287 23.45 -8.03 11.24
C LYS A 287 22.98 -6.78 11.98
N THR A 288 21.68 -6.60 12.14
CA THR A 288 21.09 -5.40 12.76
C THR A 288 20.43 -5.75 14.08
N GLY A 289 20.69 -4.97 15.12
CA GLY A 289 20.15 -5.20 16.45
C GLY A 289 18.79 -4.59 16.71
N ILE A 290 18.46 -3.47 16.05
CA ILE A 290 17.20 -2.73 16.20
C ILE A 290 16.60 -2.44 14.83
N PHE A 291 15.34 -2.84 14.63
CA PHE A 291 14.63 -2.76 13.36
C PHE A 291 13.16 -2.47 13.59
N VAL A 292 12.54 -1.70 12.71
CA VAL A 292 11.08 -1.51 12.72
C VAL A 292 10.44 -2.36 11.63
N GLY A 293 9.51 -3.19 12.03
CA GLY A 293 8.67 -3.98 11.14
C GLY A 293 7.19 -3.66 11.29
N ARG A 294 6.41 -4.02 10.30
CA ARG A 294 4.94 -3.91 10.34
C ARG A 294 4.35 -5.11 11.08
N THR A 295 3.22 -4.91 11.74
CA THR A 295 2.56 -5.93 12.57
C THR A 295 1.17 -6.30 12.09
N ILE A 296 0.59 -5.54 11.18
CA ILE A 296 -0.81 -5.67 10.74
C ILE A 296 -1.02 -6.64 9.57
N ASP A 297 0.03 -7.21 9.01
CA ASP A 297 -0.04 -8.13 7.88
C ASP A 297 0.64 -9.46 8.24
N PRO A 298 -0.04 -10.63 8.09
CA PRO A 298 0.56 -11.94 8.36
C PRO A 298 1.82 -12.22 7.53
N LEU A 299 1.94 -11.59 6.36
CA LEU A 299 3.15 -11.65 5.55
C LEU A 299 4.38 -11.09 6.25
N ASN A 300 4.19 -10.26 7.27
CA ASN A 300 5.29 -9.75 8.06
C ASN A 300 6.01 -10.87 8.81
N PHE A 301 5.30 -11.93 9.22
CA PHE A 301 5.91 -13.14 9.74
C PHE A 301 6.90 -13.74 8.74
N SER A 302 6.48 -13.98 7.50
CA SER A 302 7.31 -14.57 6.44
C SER A 302 8.33 -13.60 5.85
N THR A 303 8.13 -12.28 6.01
CA THR A 303 9.03 -11.27 5.46
C THR A 303 10.27 -11.04 6.32
N TYR A 304 10.13 -10.95 7.63
CA TYR A 304 11.26 -10.57 8.50
C TYR A 304 11.41 -11.35 9.81
N TYR A 305 10.40 -12.09 10.28
CA TYR A 305 10.53 -12.87 11.50
C TYR A 305 11.02 -14.30 11.23
N GLU A 306 10.28 -15.05 10.40
CA GLU A 306 10.66 -16.42 10.03
C GLU A 306 12.02 -16.50 9.34
N PRO A 307 12.39 -15.62 8.36
CA PRO A 307 13.72 -15.63 7.75
C PRO A 307 14.83 -15.35 8.76
N LEU A 308 14.62 -14.40 9.69
CA LEU A 308 15.58 -14.17 10.77
C LEU A 308 15.79 -15.45 11.59
N LYS A 309 14.72 -16.11 12.03
CA LYS A 309 14.77 -17.35 12.83
C LYS A 309 15.40 -18.53 12.06
N LYS A 310 15.23 -18.56 10.74
CA LYS A 310 15.90 -19.56 9.86
C LYS A 310 17.41 -19.29 9.74
N ASN A 311 17.80 -18.04 9.54
CA ASN A 311 19.19 -17.66 9.36
C ASN A 311 19.97 -17.63 10.70
N VAL A 312 19.30 -17.24 11.77
CA VAL A 312 19.85 -17.11 13.12
C VAL A 312 18.90 -17.80 14.11
N PRO A 313 18.93 -19.14 14.24
CA PRO A 313 17.99 -19.89 15.10
C PRO A 313 17.99 -19.48 16.57
N SER A 314 19.12 -18.95 17.05
CA SER A 314 19.28 -18.45 18.43
C SER A 314 18.75 -17.02 18.63
N ALA A 315 18.33 -16.32 17.58
CA ALA A 315 17.82 -14.96 17.72
C ALA A 315 16.55 -14.94 18.59
N GLU A 316 16.57 -14.13 19.63
CA GLU A 316 15.39 -13.77 20.40
C GLU A 316 15.04 -12.32 20.09
N VAL A 317 13.78 -12.07 19.78
CA VAL A 317 13.28 -10.74 19.40
C VAL A 317 12.22 -10.30 20.40
N LYS A 318 12.29 -9.04 20.80
CA LYS A 318 11.26 -8.40 21.62
C LYS A 318 10.71 -7.17 20.89
N ALA A 319 9.40 -6.96 20.96
CA ALA A 319 8.78 -5.71 20.59
C ALA A 319 8.83 -4.74 21.77
N ILE A 320 9.36 -3.54 21.57
CA ILE A 320 9.48 -2.55 22.61
C ILE A 320 8.71 -1.28 22.28
N LYS A 321 8.32 -0.54 23.30
CA LYS A 321 7.76 0.80 23.16
C LYS A 321 8.82 1.74 22.59
N LEU A 322 8.40 2.76 21.85
CA LEU A 322 9.35 3.79 21.42
C LEU A 322 9.98 4.46 22.64
N PRO A 323 11.32 4.58 22.68
CA PRO A 323 12.01 5.34 23.73
C PRO A 323 11.55 6.78 23.80
N ALA A 324 11.48 7.33 25.01
CA ALA A 324 11.10 8.71 25.24
C ALA A 324 12.21 9.67 24.77
N SER A 325 11.83 10.76 24.12
CA SER A 325 12.68 11.92 23.85
C SER A 325 12.45 13.03 24.87
N THR A 326 13.11 14.16 24.71
CA THR A 326 12.86 15.38 25.50
C THR A 326 11.44 15.93 25.34
N TYR A 327 10.72 15.52 24.28
CA TYR A 327 9.34 15.91 24.03
C TYR A 327 8.31 14.93 24.60
N GLY A 328 8.75 13.83 25.20
CA GLY A 328 7.88 12.80 25.78
C GLY A 328 8.02 11.44 25.10
N ARG A 329 7.11 10.53 25.44
CA ARG A 329 7.02 9.20 24.83
C ARG A 329 5.82 9.15 23.90
N PHE A 330 6.06 8.73 22.67
CA PHE A 330 5.02 8.62 21.65
C PHE A 330 4.84 7.17 21.19
N ALA A 331 3.66 6.82 20.72
CA ALA A 331 3.41 5.51 20.15
C ALA A 331 3.90 5.46 18.70
N VAL A 332 4.27 4.27 18.24
CA VAL A 332 4.45 4.02 16.80
C VAL A 332 3.15 4.37 16.05
N GLY A 333 3.30 4.75 14.77
CA GLY A 333 2.20 5.24 13.97
C GLY A 333 0.96 4.34 14.01
N VAL A 334 -0.20 4.96 14.13
CA VAL A 334 -1.50 4.33 14.02
C VAL A 334 -2.01 4.60 12.62
N ASN A 335 -2.63 3.59 12.00
CA ASN A 335 -3.24 3.81 10.70
C ASN A 335 -4.44 4.76 10.82
N ASN A 336 -4.63 5.61 9.80
CA ASN A 336 -5.86 6.39 9.71
C ASN A 336 -7.04 5.42 9.43
N PRO A 337 -8.07 5.38 10.29
CA PRO A 337 -9.20 4.48 10.11
C PRO A 337 -10.00 4.78 8.83
N VAL A 338 -9.95 6.00 8.32
CA VAL A 338 -10.57 6.40 7.05
C VAL A 338 -9.51 6.95 6.13
N GLN A 339 -9.31 6.27 5.01
CA GLN A 339 -8.33 6.67 4.01
C GLN A 339 -9.00 6.88 2.66
N MET A 340 -9.08 8.14 2.24
CA MET A 340 -9.56 8.50 0.91
C MET A 340 -8.46 8.27 -0.12
N THR A 341 -8.81 7.68 -1.26
CA THR A 341 -7.83 7.24 -2.25
C THR A 341 -8.23 7.46 -3.69
N THR A 342 -9.52 7.64 -4.00
CA THR A 342 -10.04 7.51 -5.36
C THR A 342 -10.96 8.67 -5.71
N VAL A 343 -10.81 9.19 -6.93
CA VAL A 343 -11.65 10.26 -7.50
C VAL A 343 -12.02 9.94 -8.95
N ILE A 344 -13.12 10.55 -9.44
CA ILE A 344 -13.57 10.42 -10.83
C ILE A 344 -13.20 11.68 -11.60
N ASN A 345 -12.51 11.50 -12.73
CA ASN A 345 -12.10 12.59 -13.62
C ASN A 345 -13.30 13.32 -14.22
N ALA A 346 -13.28 14.64 -14.23
CA ALA A 346 -14.35 15.46 -14.81
C ALA A 346 -14.52 15.26 -16.34
N LYS A 347 -13.53 14.67 -17.00
CA LYS A 347 -13.59 14.37 -18.45
C LYS A 347 -14.05 12.95 -18.78
N THR A 348 -14.39 12.14 -17.78
CA THR A 348 -14.93 10.79 -18.03
C THR A 348 -16.20 10.88 -18.86
N LYS A 349 -16.33 9.97 -19.83
CA LYS A 349 -17.51 9.89 -20.69
C LYS A 349 -18.61 9.01 -20.11
N ASP A 350 -18.25 8.15 -19.15
CA ASP A 350 -19.16 7.19 -18.52
C ASP A 350 -18.98 7.19 -16.99
N PRO A 351 -19.52 8.22 -16.30
CA PRO A 351 -19.48 8.28 -14.83
C PRO A 351 -20.24 7.12 -14.16
N GLU A 352 -21.26 6.56 -14.81
CA GLU A 352 -21.99 5.38 -14.34
C GLU A 352 -21.08 4.16 -14.29
N ALA A 353 -20.33 3.90 -15.36
CA ALA A 353 -19.36 2.82 -15.40
C ALA A 353 -18.28 2.98 -14.33
N ALA A 354 -17.78 4.21 -14.12
CA ALA A 354 -16.82 4.52 -13.06
C ALA A 354 -17.39 4.21 -11.68
N MET A 355 -18.64 4.59 -11.40
CA MET A 355 -19.29 4.29 -10.11
C MET A 355 -19.48 2.78 -9.91
N LYS A 356 -19.93 2.06 -10.92
CA LYS A 356 -20.10 0.60 -10.85
C LYS A 356 -18.77 -0.12 -10.62
N TYR A 357 -17.69 0.35 -11.24
CA TYR A 357 -16.34 -0.17 -10.98
C TYR A 357 -15.93 0.05 -9.52
N ILE A 358 -16.11 1.25 -9.00
CA ILE A 358 -15.79 1.59 -7.60
C ILE A 358 -16.62 0.73 -6.63
N ASP A 359 -17.91 0.54 -6.91
CA ASP A 359 -18.80 -0.30 -6.10
C ASP A 359 -18.34 -1.76 -6.07
N PHE A 360 -17.93 -2.29 -7.22
CA PHE A 360 -17.37 -3.63 -7.35
C PHE A 360 -16.04 -3.78 -6.58
N MET A 361 -15.13 -2.80 -6.71
CA MET A 361 -13.84 -2.82 -6.01
C MET A 361 -13.98 -2.69 -4.48
N ALA A 362 -15.02 -1.98 -4.00
CA ALA A 362 -15.32 -1.82 -2.58
C ALA A 362 -16.05 -3.04 -1.98
N SER A 363 -16.50 -3.99 -2.80
CA SER A 363 -17.26 -5.13 -2.33
C SER A 363 -16.40 -6.11 -1.51
N LYS A 364 -17.02 -6.74 -0.50
CA LYS A 364 -16.36 -7.74 0.33
C LYS A 364 -15.81 -8.90 -0.50
N THR A 365 -16.56 -9.38 -1.48
CA THR A 365 -16.15 -10.51 -2.33
C THR A 365 -14.89 -10.17 -3.13
N THR A 366 -14.85 -9.00 -3.78
CA THR A 366 -13.64 -8.56 -4.50
C THR A 366 -12.47 -8.39 -3.54
N GLY A 367 -12.73 -7.81 -2.36
CA GLY A 367 -11.72 -7.64 -1.32
C GLY A 367 -11.14 -8.96 -0.83
N GLU A 368 -11.97 -9.97 -0.57
CA GLU A 368 -11.50 -11.31 -0.17
C GLU A 368 -10.59 -11.95 -1.23
N ILE A 369 -10.99 -11.88 -2.51
CA ILE A 369 -10.19 -12.44 -3.61
C ILE A 369 -8.85 -11.70 -3.77
N LEU A 370 -8.88 -10.37 -3.75
CA LEU A 370 -7.65 -9.60 -3.85
C LEU A 370 -6.73 -9.78 -2.63
N ARG A 371 -7.30 -9.95 -1.45
CA ARG A 371 -6.53 -10.08 -0.19
C ARG A 371 -5.99 -11.48 0.02
N TYR A 372 -6.81 -12.50 -0.23
CA TYR A 372 -6.49 -13.88 0.13
C TYR A 372 -6.24 -14.79 -1.09
N GLY A 373 -6.32 -14.26 -2.29
CA GLY A 373 -6.23 -15.06 -3.50
C GLY A 373 -7.53 -15.83 -3.78
N THR A 374 -7.49 -16.69 -4.80
CA THR A 374 -8.61 -17.54 -5.18
C THR A 374 -8.79 -18.65 -4.16
N PRO A 375 -9.99 -18.81 -3.56
CA PRO A 375 -10.29 -19.92 -2.66
C PRO A 375 -9.95 -21.27 -3.28
N ASP A 376 -9.43 -22.19 -2.46
CA ASP A 376 -9.00 -23.55 -2.80
C ASP A 376 -7.81 -23.64 -3.79
N VAL A 377 -7.41 -22.51 -4.40
CA VAL A 377 -6.22 -22.40 -5.25
C VAL A 377 -5.07 -21.79 -4.43
N ASP A 378 -5.18 -20.51 -4.09
CA ASP A 378 -4.14 -19.77 -3.37
C ASP A 378 -4.28 -19.89 -1.84
N SER A 379 -5.52 -20.02 -1.36
CA SER A 379 -5.85 -20.05 0.07
C SER A 379 -6.90 -21.10 0.42
N ALA A 380 -6.96 -21.44 1.70
CA ALA A 380 -7.99 -22.31 2.27
C ALA A 380 -8.43 -21.77 3.62
N LYS A 381 -9.63 -22.16 4.08
CA LYS A 381 -10.12 -21.74 5.39
C LYS A 381 -9.44 -22.53 6.51
N ASN A 382 -8.93 -21.81 7.51
CA ASN A 382 -8.43 -22.40 8.75
C ASN A 382 -9.59 -22.78 9.71
N ALA A 383 -9.26 -23.26 10.90
CA ALA A 383 -10.23 -23.64 11.93
C ALA A 383 -11.12 -22.47 12.40
N ASN A 384 -10.65 -21.21 12.23
CA ASN A 384 -11.42 -20.01 12.56
C ASN A 384 -12.31 -19.54 11.41
N GLY A 385 -12.35 -20.26 10.29
CA GLY A 385 -13.10 -19.89 9.08
C GLY A 385 -12.44 -18.80 8.24
N CYS A 386 -11.21 -18.41 8.55
CA CYS A 386 -10.46 -17.38 7.85
C CYS A 386 -9.60 -17.98 6.73
N TYR A 387 -9.57 -17.34 5.57
CA TYR A 387 -8.69 -17.73 4.49
C TYR A 387 -7.22 -17.48 4.88
N VAL A 388 -6.41 -18.51 4.73
CA VAL A 388 -4.97 -18.52 4.95
C VAL A 388 -4.27 -19.11 3.73
N PRO A 389 -3.04 -18.70 3.41
CA PRO A 389 -2.27 -19.29 2.32
C PRO A 389 -2.13 -20.79 2.45
N LYS A 390 -2.34 -21.53 1.35
CA LYS A 390 -2.06 -22.98 1.30
C LYS A 390 -0.57 -23.27 1.22
N ASP A 391 0.16 -22.41 0.53
CA ASP A 391 1.60 -22.39 0.39
C ASP A 391 2.07 -20.93 0.47
N LEU A 392 2.84 -20.61 1.49
CA LEU A 392 3.30 -19.22 1.75
C LEU A 392 4.25 -18.71 0.67
N GLU A 393 5.13 -19.56 0.12
CA GLU A 393 6.07 -19.16 -0.92
C GLU A 393 5.33 -18.83 -2.22
N GLN A 394 4.43 -19.72 -2.64
CA GLN A 394 3.60 -19.50 -3.83
C GLN A 394 2.68 -18.30 -3.64
N PHE A 395 2.05 -18.16 -2.48
CA PHE A 395 1.18 -17.04 -2.16
C PHE A 395 1.95 -15.70 -2.20
N SER A 396 3.14 -15.66 -1.64
CA SER A 396 4.03 -14.50 -1.71
C SER A 396 4.35 -14.12 -3.15
N LYS A 397 4.60 -15.12 -4.00
CA LYS A 397 4.92 -14.92 -5.41
C LYS A 397 3.71 -14.49 -6.25
N GLU A 398 2.52 -14.99 -5.94
CA GLU A 398 1.35 -14.83 -6.83
C GLU A 398 0.34 -13.81 -6.35
N VAL A 399 0.24 -13.56 -5.04
CA VAL A 399 -0.83 -12.76 -4.45
C VAL A 399 -0.32 -11.45 -3.84
N THR A 400 0.74 -11.48 -3.06
CA THR A 400 1.10 -10.37 -2.17
C THR A 400 1.46 -9.05 -2.85
N TRP A 401 1.94 -9.10 -4.08
CA TRP A 401 2.31 -7.91 -4.84
C TRP A 401 1.10 -7.13 -5.39
N ASN A 402 -0.12 -7.67 -5.27
CA ASN A 402 -1.34 -7.05 -5.80
C ASN A 402 -1.92 -5.94 -4.90
N ASN A 403 -1.22 -5.50 -3.88
CA ASN A 403 -1.70 -4.53 -2.89
C ASN A 403 -2.23 -3.23 -3.52
N ASP A 404 -1.72 -2.83 -4.67
CA ASP A 404 -2.16 -1.61 -5.34
C ASP A 404 -3.52 -1.74 -6.05
N PHE A 405 -4.06 -2.96 -6.19
CA PHE A 405 -5.45 -3.20 -6.56
C PHE A 405 -6.42 -3.10 -5.38
N GLN A 406 -5.93 -2.94 -4.16
CA GLN A 406 -6.71 -2.99 -2.92
C GLN A 406 -6.99 -1.60 -2.31
N LEU A 407 -6.93 -0.51 -3.10
CA LEU A 407 -7.08 0.85 -2.57
C LEU A 407 -8.50 1.15 -2.05
N LEU A 408 -9.49 0.43 -2.55
CA LEU A 408 -10.88 0.52 -2.10
C LEU A 408 -11.32 -0.67 -1.21
N LEU A 409 -10.39 -1.58 -0.89
CA LEU A 409 -10.69 -2.72 -0.01
C LEU A 409 -11.08 -2.25 1.39
N GLN A 410 -12.27 -2.61 1.83
CA GLN A 410 -12.79 -2.33 3.15
C GLN A 410 -12.26 -3.37 4.16
N GLN A 411 -11.08 -3.13 4.72
CA GLN A 411 -10.44 -4.10 5.63
C GLN A 411 -11.30 -4.41 6.84
N ILE A 412 -12.05 -3.43 7.34
CA ILE A 412 -12.95 -3.61 8.49
C ILE A 412 -14.06 -4.63 8.22
N GLU A 413 -14.48 -4.80 6.96
CA GLU A 413 -15.48 -5.80 6.57
C GLU A 413 -14.91 -7.22 6.52
N LEU A 414 -13.58 -7.36 6.57
CA LEU A 414 -12.89 -8.65 6.61
C LEU A 414 -12.58 -9.11 8.04
N GLU A 415 -12.88 -8.31 9.07
CA GLU A 415 -12.67 -8.72 10.46
C GLU A 415 -13.57 -9.90 10.87
N PRO A 416 -13.10 -10.79 11.76
CA PRO A 416 -11.80 -10.79 12.42
C PRO A 416 -10.64 -11.31 11.55
N CYS A 417 -10.91 -11.80 10.33
CA CYS A 417 -9.92 -12.46 9.47
C CYS A 417 -8.86 -11.49 8.91
N ALA A 418 -9.09 -10.18 8.96
CA ALA A 418 -8.09 -9.20 8.56
C ALA A 418 -6.91 -9.07 9.54
N SER A 419 -7.07 -9.54 10.79
CA SER A 419 -5.99 -9.45 11.79
C SER A 419 -4.89 -10.49 11.53
N THR A 420 -3.64 -10.08 11.75
CA THR A 420 -2.47 -10.98 11.60
C THR A 420 -2.60 -12.22 12.47
N ALA A 421 -3.05 -12.06 13.71
CA ALA A 421 -3.18 -13.17 14.66
C ALA A 421 -4.21 -14.23 14.23
N SER A 422 -5.27 -13.86 13.50
CA SER A 422 -6.28 -14.81 13.03
C SER A 422 -5.86 -15.61 11.79
N GLN A 423 -4.83 -15.15 11.09
CA GLN A 423 -4.30 -15.79 9.89
C GLN A 423 -3.09 -16.70 10.16
N LEU A 424 -2.51 -16.63 11.35
CA LEU A 424 -1.39 -17.45 11.77
C LEU A 424 -1.90 -18.67 12.57
N ASP A 425 -1.14 -19.75 12.51
CA ASP A 425 -1.43 -21.00 13.25
C ASP A 425 -0.68 -21.03 14.58
N ALA A 426 -1.39 -20.76 15.68
CA ALA A 426 -0.82 -20.78 17.03
C ALA A 426 -0.33 -22.18 17.50
N SER A 427 -0.59 -23.25 16.77
CA SER A 427 -0.01 -24.56 17.03
C SER A 427 1.43 -24.69 16.53
N GLN A 428 1.85 -23.81 15.60
CA GLN A 428 3.21 -23.74 15.09
C GLN A 428 4.06 -22.83 16.01
N PRO A 429 5.17 -23.33 16.59
CA PRO A 429 5.93 -22.58 17.59
C PRO A 429 6.34 -21.19 17.16
N LEU A 430 6.93 -21.04 15.96
CA LEU A 430 7.38 -19.75 15.46
C LEU A 430 6.23 -18.76 15.19
N GLN A 431 5.10 -19.26 14.72
CA GLN A 431 3.92 -18.42 14.48
C GLN A 431 3.28 -18.00 15.80
N LYS A 432 3.26 -18.88 16.78
CA LYS A 432 2.82 -18.57 18.15
C LYS A 432 3.70 -17.47 18.77
N ASP A 433 5.01 -17.62 18.68
CA ASP A 433 5.95 -16.62 19.20
C ASP A 433 5.72 -15.25 18.55
N PHE A 434 5.49 -15.23 17.23
CA PHE A 434 5.19 -13.98 16.53
C PHE A 434 3.83 -13.39 16.91
N ILE A 435 2.80 -14.21 17.13
CA ILE A 435 1.49 -13.76 17.63
C ILE A 435 1.65 -13.11 19.01
N GLU A 436 2.43 -13.70 19.91
CA GLU A 436 2.71 -13.14 21.23
C GLU A 436 3.47 -11.82 21.13
N LEU A 437 4.50 -11.77 20.29
CA LEU A 437 5.29 -10.57 20.00
C LEU A 437 4.44 -9.36 19.54
N ILE A 438 3.50 -9.59 18.61
CA ILE A 438 2.64 -8.51 18.11
C ILE A 438 1.51 -8.13 19.09
N LYS A 439 1.06 -9.04 19.95
CA LYS A 439 0.08 -8.75 21.01
C LYS A 439 0.64 -7.82 22.06
N GLU A 440 1.88 -8.02 22.47
CA GLU A 440 2.57 -7.12 23.43
C GLU A 440 2.63 -5.69 22.91
N ASN A 441 2.79 -5.52 21.58
CA ASN A 441 2.82 -4.21 20.95
C ASN A 441 1.43 -3.57 20.81
N ASN A 442 0.40 -4.38 20.53
CA ASN A 442 -1.00 -3.92 20.40
C ASN A 442 -1.67 -3.68 21.77
N GLY A 443 -1.12 -4.26 22.85
CA GLY A 443 -1.58 -4.05 24.23
C GLY A 443 -1.07 -2.74 24.85
N SER A 444 -0.26 -1.96 24.13
CA SER A 444 -0.05 -0.56 24.49
C SER A 444 -1.33 0.21 24.15
N GLU A 445 -2.32 0.11 25.02
CA GLU A 445 -3.53 0.92 24.99
C GLU A 445 -3.12 2.37 24.75
N PHE A 446 -3.80 3.00 23.79
CA PHE A 446 -3.78 4.43 23.63
C PHE A 446 -4.41 5.04 24.88
N GLU A 447 -3.66 5.15 25.97
CA GLU A 447 -4.03 6.06 27.03
C GLU A 447 -3.95 7.46 26.44
N SER A 448 -5.15 8.00 26.21
CA SER A 448 -5.42 9.35 25.73
C SER A 448 -4.97 10.39 26.75
#